data_e8810d007ba4e41414016128e816c3ac
#
_entry.id   e8810d007ba4e41414016128e816c3ac
#
_cell.length_a   1.000
_cell.length_b   1.000
_cell.length_c   1.000
_cell.angle_alpha   90.00
_cell.angle_beta   90.00
_cell.angle_gamma   90.00
#
_symmetry.space_group_name_H-M   'P 1'
#
loop_
_entity.id
_entity.type
_entity.pdbx_description
1 polymer ?
#
loop_
_entity_poly.entity_id
_entity_poly.type
_entity_poly.pdbx_seq_one_letter_code
_entity_poly.pdbx_strand_id
1 'polypeptide(L)'
;MEDWFSFDNWPPETQTGLNPVIDVEDLSMLLARQENGVMISYEQCHFAPDYWRNYTVIGTRGRAENFGDGEGGSVRVWAHRSGYEPVPDLEIPLRGDAGGHGDADVNTMDEFIRFVVDGDVTDTTPLGAREAVAAGVAATTSLRGGNVPVDVPRVRADIAEYFNRNQLR
;
A
#
# COMPACT_ATOMS: atom_id res chain seq x y z
N MET A 1 -14.96 12.26 -24.87
CA MET A 1 -14.46 11.41 -23.76
C MET A 1 -15.69 10.63 -23.35
N GLU A 2 -15.75 9.34 -23.66
CA GLU A 2 -16.85 8.50 -23.21
C GLU A 2 -16.84 8.52 -21.69
N ASP A 3 -18.02 8.65 -21.09
CA ASP A 3 -18.16 8.60 -19.64
C ASP A 3 -17.64 7.27 -19.16
N TRP A 4 -16.47 7.27 -18.55
CA TRP A 4 -15.86 6.10 -17.90
C TRP A 4 -16.82 5.51 -16.86
N PHE A 5 -17.55 6.37 -16.21
CA PHE A 5 -18.58 6.05 -15.23
C PHE A 5 -19.96 6.29 -15.84
N SER A 6 -20.57 5.29 -16.39
CA SER A 6 -21.99 5.33 -16.71
C SER A 6 -22.70 4.17 -15.99
N PHE A 7 -23.97 4.38 -15.61
CA PHE A 7 -24.82 3.31 -15.08
C PHE A 7 -25.02 2.17 -16.09
N ASP A 8 -24.71 2.41 -17.36
CA ASP A 8 -24.73 1.39 -18.40
C ASP A 8 -23.54 0.41 -18.32
N ASN A 9 -22.45 0.84 -17.67
CA ASN A 9 -21.24 0.03 -17.50
C ASN A 9 -21.09 -0.54 -16.09
N TRP A 10 -21.82 -0.04 -15.10
CA TRP A 10 -21.73 -0.50 -13.72
C TRP A 10 -23.07 -0.36 -12.98
N PRO A 11 -23.55 -1.36 -12.23
CA PRO A 11 -22.96 -2.71 -12.13
C PRO A 11 -23.15 -3.50 -13.43
N PRO A 12 -22.26 -4.46 -13.73
CA PRO A 12 -22.46 -5.33 -14.90
C PRO A 12 -23.83 -6.01 -14.84
N GLU A 13 -24.53 -6.09 -15.96
CA GLU A 13 -25.88 -6.70 -16.06
C GLU A 13 -25.95 -8.11 -15.48
N THR A 14 -24.82 -8.83 -15.45
CA THR A 14 -24.69 -10.18 -14.90
C THR A 14 -24.62 -10.24 -13.38
N GLN A 15 -24.43 -9.12 -12.71
CA GLN A 15 -24.39 -9.07 -11.24
C GLN A 15 -25.78 -8.75 -10.69
N THR A 16 -26.47 -9.78 -10.27
CA THR A 16 -27.77 -9.67 -9.59
C THR A 16 -27.57 -9.72 -8.06
N GLY A 17 -28.39 -8.99 -7.33
CA GLY A 17 -28.37 -8.98 -5.86
C GLY A 17 -27.34 -8.05 -5.23
N LEU A 18 -26.79 -7.11 -5.99
CA LEU A 18 -25.95 -6.04 -5.44
C LEU A 18 -26.75 -5.18 -4.46
N ASN A 19 -26.09 -4.79 -3.36
CA ASN A 19 -26.64 -3.77 -2.48
C ASN A 19 -26.72 -2.43 -3.24
N PRO A 20 -27.92 -1.86 -3.42
CA PRO A 20 -28.05 -0.57 -4.11
C PRO A 20 -27.52 0.62 -3.29
N VAL A 21 -27.20 0.40 -2.04
CA VAL A 21 -26.62 1.42 -1.15
C VAL A 21 -25.13 1.20 -1.06
N ILE A 22 -24.35 2.15 -1.55
CA ILE A 22 -22.91 2.19 -1.39
C ILE A 22 -22.61 3.05 -0.16
N ASP A 23 -22.06 2.45 0.87
CA ASP A 23 -21.74 3.07 2.16
C ASP A 23 -20.24 3.04 2.49
N VAL A 24 -19.42 2.71 1.51
CA VAL A 24 -17.95 2.74 1.58
C VAL A 24 -17.40 3.80 0.64
N GLU A 25 -16.30 4.40 1.05
CA GLU A 25 -15.63 5.43 0.26
C GLU A 25 -14.88 4.79 -0.93
N ASP A 26 -15.14 5.28 -2.14
CA ASP A 26 -14.44 4.91 -3.37
C ASP A 26 -13.30 5.88 -3.74
N LEU A 27 -13.24 7.01 -3.06
CA LEU A 27 -12.15 7.98 -3.09
C LEU A 27 -11.80 8.40 -1.67
N SER A 28 -10.55 8.29 -1.30
CA SER A 28 -10.07 8.76 0.00
C SER A 28 -8.66 9.34 -0.07
N MET A 29 -8.41 10.34 0.77
CA MET A 29 -7.11 10.98 0.95
C MET A 29 -6.77 10.99 2.43
N LEU A 30 -5.54 10.63 2.76
CA LEU A 30 -5.05 10.52 4.12
C LEU A 30 -3.72 11.23 4.27
N LEU A 31 -3.58 12.01 5.34
CA LEU A 31 -2.30 12.47 5.85
C LEU A 31 -2.02 11.79 7.19
N ALA A 32 -0.85 11.18 7.32
CA ALA A 32 -0.44 10.54 8.55
C ALA A 32 0.99 10.92 8.95
N ARG A 33 1.28 10.79 10.23
CA ARG A 33 2.63 10.95 10.78
C ARG A 33 2.97 9.74 11.62
N GLN A 34 4.10 9.11 11.29
CA GLN A 34 4.65 8.03 12.10
C GLN A 34 5.37 8.55 13.35
N GLU A 35 5.56 7.70 14.35
CA GLU A 35 6.27 8.05 15.59
C GLU A 35 7.72 8.49 15.34
N ASN A 36 8.37 7.93 14.33
CA ASN A 36 9.72 8.33 13.91
C ASN A 36 9.78 9.65 13.13
N GLY A 37 8.63 10.34 12.95
CA GLY A 37 8.53 11.61 12.28
C GLY A 37 8.31 11.54 10.76
N VAL A 38 8.26 10.37 10.16
CA VAL A 38 7.95 10.22 8.72
C VAL A 38 6.51 10.69 8.47
N MET A 39 6.36 11.54 7.46
CA MET A 39 5.06 12.01 6.98
C MET A 39 4.62 11.18 5.78
N ILE A 40 3.37 10.80 5.76
CA ILE A 40 2.75 9.99 4.71
C ILE A 40 1.57 10.77 4.13
N SER A 41 1.49 10.85 2.80
CA SER A 41 0.26 11.12 2.08
C SER A 41 -0.15 9.85 1.34
N TYR A 42 -1.42 9.50 1.41
CA TYR A 42 -1.99 8.34 0.75
C TYR A 42 -3.26 8.76 0.02
N GLU A 43 -3.38 8.36 -1.21
CA GLU A 43 -4.56 8.57 -2.04
C GLU A 43 -5.03 7.24 -2.59
N GLN A 44 -6.33 7.03 -2.57
CA GLN A 44 -6.99 5.85 -3.10
C GLN A 44 -8.18 6.30 -3.96
N CYS A 45 -8.26 5.75 -5.17
CA CYS A 45 -9.37 5.98 -6.09
C CYS A 45 -9.74 4.66 -6.76
N HIS A 46 -10.99 4.23 -6.62
CA HIS A 46 -11.50 3.00 -7.22
C HIS A 46 -12.13 3.19 -8.60
N PHE A 47 -12.23 4.43 -9.07
CA PHE A 47 -12.81 4.77 -10.37
C PHE A 47 -11.83 5.46 -11.32
N ALA A 48 -10.53 5.29 -11.11
CA ALA A 48 -9.51 5.74 -12.06
C ALA A 48 -9.59 4.90 -13.36
N PRO A 49 -9.21 5.49 -14.52
CA PRO A 49 -9.33 4.80 -15.79
C PRO A 49 -8.32 3.67 -15.98
N ASP A 50 -7.27 3.66 -15.18
CA ASP A 50 -6.20 2.67 -15.19
C ASP A 50 -5.95 2.13 -13.78
N TYR A 51 -5.30 0.99 -13.74
CA TYR A 51 -4.98 0.31 -12.50
C TYR A 51 -3.47 0.32 -12.30
N TRP A 52 -2.99 1.11 -11.33
CA TRP A 52 -1.60 1.10 -10.94
C TRP A 52 -1.38 1.65 -9.53
N ARG A 53 -0.22 1.36 -8.97
CA ARG A 53 0.21 1.87 -7.66
C ARG A 53 1.45 2.72 -7.83
N ASN A 54 1.40 3.95 -7.34
CA ASN A 54 2.54 4.86 -7.32
C ASN A 54 3.06 5.02 -5.89
N TYR A 55 4.36 4.89 -5.75
CA TYR A 55 5.06 5.09 -4.48
C TYR A 55 6.18 6.09 -4.68
N THR A 56 6.18 7.15 -3.89
CA THR A 56 7.26 8.14 -3.85
C THR A 56 7.80 8.24 -2.43
N VAL A 57 9.10 8.06 -2.29
CA VAL A 57 9.82 8.24 -1.03
C VAL A 57 10.77 9.41 -1.17
N ILE A 58 10.62 10.43 -0.31
CA ILE A 58 11.48 11.61 -0.29
C ILE A 58 12.20 11.65 1.06
N GLY A 59 13.51 11.68 1.02
CA GLY A 59 14.36 11.75 2.19
C GLY A 59 15.42 12.85 2.09
N THR A 60 16.19 13.01 3.13
CA THR A 60 17.28 14.00 3.18
C THR A 60 18.42 13.73 2.21
N ARG A 61 18.52 12.50 1.69
CA ARG A 61 19.57 12.07 0.77
C ARG A 61 19.09 11.88 -0.66
N GLY A 62 17.78 12.05 -0.94
CA GLY A 62 17.28 11.86 -2.29
C GLY A 62 15.80 11.50 -2.34
N ARG A 63 15.37 11.09 -3.52
CA ARG A 63 14.02 10.66 -3.84
C ARG A 63 14.08 9.32 -4.57
N ALA A 64 13.15 8.43 -4.26
CA ALA A 64 12.90 7.21 -5.02
C ALA A 64 11.42 7.16 -5.41
N GLU A 65 11.13 6.68 -6.60
CA GLU A 65 9.78 6.62 -7.16
C GLU A 65 9.65 5.44 -8.13
N ASN A 66 8.53 4.72 -8.11
CA ASN A 66 8.27 3.72 -9.11
C ASN A 66 7.60 4.32 -10.36
N PHE A 67 7.95 3.77 -11.51
CA PHE A 67 7.35 4.04 -12.81
C PHE A 67 6.80 2.72 -13.35
N GLY A 68 5.49 2.53 -13.21
CA GLY A 68 4.86 1.23 -13.29
C GLY A 68 4.96 0.44 -11.98
N ASP A 69 4.13 -0.59 -11.81
CA ASP A 69 4.04 -1.44 -10.62
C ASP A 69 4.15 -2.95 -10.93
N GLY A 70 4.53 -3.30 -12.17
CA GLY A 70 4.71 -4.66 -12.65
C GLY A 70 5.87 -4.80 -13.62
N GLU A 71 5.88 -5.89 -14.39
CA GLU A 71 6.90 -6.16 -15.40
C GLU A 71 7.03 -5.01 -16.40
N GLY A 72 8.26 -4.63 -16.72
CA GLY A 72 8.58 -3.48 -17.57
C GLY A 72 8.59 -2.14 -16.85
N GLY A 73 8.18 -2.10 -15.59
CA GLY A 73 8.33 -0.93 -14.72
C GLY A 73 9.73 -0.81 -14.13
N SER A 74 9.99 0.29 -13.43
CA SER A 74 11.27 0.53 -12.75
C SER A 74 11.09 1.35 -11.48
N VAL A 75 12.03 1.20 -10.54
CA VAL A 75 12.23 2.16 -9.45
C VAL A 75 13.37 3.08 -9.86
N ARG A 76 13.12 4.39 -9.86
CA ARG A 76 14.09 5.42 -10.18
C ARG A 76 14.51 6.18 -8.94
N VAL A 77 15.82 6.43 -8.83
CA VAL A 77 16.42 7.10 -7.66
C VAL A 77 17.20 8.32 -8.10
N TRP A 78 16.97 9.44 -7.44
CA TRP A 78 17.75 10.68 -7.55
C TRP A 78 18.41 10.95 -6.21
N ALA A 79 19.72 10.82 -6.16
CA ALA A 79 20.52 10.93 -4.94
C ALA A 79 21.20 12.29 -4.78
N HIS A 80 21.06 13.18 -5.75
CA HIS A 80 21.66 14.51 -5.74
C HIS A 80 20.60 15.61 -5.64
N ARG A 81 20.91 16.65 -4.89
CA ARG A 81 20.09 17.85 -4.89
C ARG A 81 20.50 18.75 -6.07
N SER A 82 19.64 18.85 -7.04
CA SER A 82 19.83 19.65 -8.23
C SER A 82 18.57 20.48 -8.53
N GLY A 83 18.51 21.14 -9.68
CA GLY A 83 17.25 21.55 -10.29
C GLY A 83 16.41 20.34 -10.70
N TYR A 84 15.38 20.56 -11.52
CA TYR A 84 14.62 19.44 -12.09
C TYR A 84 15.54 18.61 -13.00
N GLU A 85 15.64 17.33 -12.70
CA GLU A 85 16.45 16.37 -13.46
C GLU A 85 15.57 15.18 -13.85
N PRO A 86 15.30 15.01 -15.17
CA PRO A 86 14.46 13.90 -15.65
C PRO A 86 15.20 12.54 -15.65
N VAL A 87 16.54 12.57 -15.70
CA VAL A 87 17.36 11.36 -15.73
C VAL A 87 17.70 10.95 -14.28
N PRO A 88 17.35 9.74 -13.85
CA PRO A 88 17.69 9.28 -12.52
C PRO A 88 19.20 8.94 -12.41
N ASP A 89 19.74 9.03 -11.20
CA ASP A 89 21.10 8.54 -10.90
C ASP A 89 21.16 7.01 -10.95
N LEU A 90 20.05 6.34 -10.65
CA LEU A 90 19.92 4.88 -10.67
C LEU A 90 18.51 4.49 -11.13
N GLU A 91 18.43 3.52 -12.01
CA GLU A 91 17.19 2.88 -12.43
C GLU A 91 17.27 1.38 -12.19
N ILE A 92 16.31 0.85 -11.44
CA ILE A 92 16.21 -0.56 -11.06
C ILE A 92 14.97 -1.14 -11.73
N PRO A 93 15.11 -2.02 -12.73
CA PRO A 93 13.95 -2.67 -13.36
C PRO A 93 13.17 -3.50 -12.33
N LEU A 94 11.85 -3.41 -12.39
CA LEU A 94 10.99 -4.32 -11.65
C LEU A 94 11.05 -5.71 -12.29
N ARG A 95 11.08 -6.72 -11.44
CA ARG A 95 11.01 -8.13 -11.82
C ARG A 95 9.69 -8.67 -11.30
N GLY A 96 9.06 -9.54 -12.06
CA GLY A 96 7.80 -10.17 -11.68
C GLY A 96 7.06 -10.66 -12.91
N ASP A 97 6.07 -11.49 -12.70
CA ASP A 97 5.19 -11.94 -13.77
C ASP A 97 4.07 -10.92 -14.01
N ALA A 98 3.68 -10.72 -15.27
CA ALA A 98 2.66 -9.77 -15.69
C ALA A 98 1.22 -10.22 -15.37
N GLY A 99 1.01 -11.33 -14.68
CA GLY A 99 -0.31 -11.93 -14.45
C GLY A 99 -0.92 -11.65 -13.08
N GLY A 100 -2.15 -11.18 -13.02
CA GLY A 100 -2.97 -11.09 -11.81
C GLY A 100 -2.33 -10.28 -10.68
N HIS A 101 -2.07 -10.90 -9.53
CA HIS A 101 -1.32 -10.32 -8.41
C HIS A 101 0.20 -10.44 -8.58
N GLY A 102 0.67 -10.78 -9.78
CA GLY A 102 2.06 -11.10 -10.02
C GLY A 102 2.50 -12.30 -9.19
N ASP A 103 3.75 -12.29 -8.74
CA ASP A 103 4.29 -13.35 -7.88
C ASP A 103 3.87 -13.24 -6.41
N ALA A 104 3.03 -12.27 -6.04
CA ALA A 104 2.71 -11.98 -4.63
C ALA A 104 2.08 -13.18 -3.90
N ASP A 105 1.15 -13.87 -4.55
CA ASP A 105 0.46 -15.03 -3.95
C ASP A 105 1.45 -16.19 -3.74
N VAL A 106 2.29 -16.48 -4.74
CA VAL A 106 3.31 -17.54 -4.66
C VAL A 106 4.36 -17.20 -3.61
N ASN A 107 4.86 -15.96 -3.61
CA ASN A 107 5.87 -15.50 -2.65
C ASN A 107 5.33 -15.55 -1.21
N THR A 108 4.07 -15.17 -1.00
CA THR A 108 3.43 -15.25 0.32
C THR A 108 3.33 -16.70 0.81
N MET A 109 2.97 -17.63 -0.06
CA MET A 109 2.90 -19.05 0.27
C MET A 109 4.29 -19.64 0.55
N ASP A 110 5.28 -19.31 -0.26
CA ASP A 110 6.66 -19.74 -0.07
C ASP A 110 7.26 -19.20 1.23
N GLU A 111 6.99 -17.94 1.55
CA GLU A 111 7.41 -17.31 2.80
C GLU A 111 6.79 -18.03 4.00
N PHE A 112 5.49 -18.31 3.95
CA PHE A 112 4.79 -19.05 5.00
C PHE A 112 5.37 -20.45 5.18
N ILE A 113 5.62 -21.18 4.09
CA ILE A 113 6.21 -22.52 4.13
C ILE A 113 7.60 -22.49 4.76
N ARG A 114 8.47 -21.57 4.35
CA ARG A 114 9.82 -21.41 4.92
C ARG A 114 9.75 -21.06 6.41
N PHE A 115 8.83 -20.18 6.80
CA PHE A 115 8.62 -19.86 8.20
C PHE A 115 8.26 -21.11 9.04
N VAL A 116 7.35 -21.96 8.53
CA VAL A 116 6.87 -23.15 9.25
C VAL A 116 7.91 -24.27 9.27
N VAL A 117 8.57 -24.52 8.12
CA VAL A 117 9.47 -25.66 7.94
C VAL A 117 10.88 -25.34 8.42
N ASP A 118 11.42 -24.20 8.04
CA ASP A 118 12.83 -23.83 8.24
C ASP A 118 13.01 -22.88 9.44
N GLY A 119 11.92 -22.28 9.94
CA GLY A 119 11.97 -21.30 11.01
C GLY A 119 12.48 -19.93 10.55
N ASP A 120 12.42 -19.65 9.26
CA ASP A 120 12.80 -18.36 8.69
C ASP A 120 11.90 -17.24 9.23
N VAL A 121 12.40 -16.01 9.21
CA VAL A 121 11.60 -14.83 9.51
C VAL A 121 10.74 -14.44 8.31
N THR A 122 9.58 -13.86 8.57
CA THR A 122 8.71 -13.32 7.51
C THR A 122 8.98 -11.83 7.28
N ASP A 123 8.88 -11.37 6.04
CA ASP A 123 8.99 -9.95 5.69
C ASP A 123 7.81 -9.16 6.25
N THR A 124 6.61 -9.77 6.24
CA THR A 124 5.41 -9.21 6.83
C THR A 124 5.10 -9.86 8.17
N THR A 125 5.27 -9.11 9.25
CA THR A 125 4.97 -9.61 10.60
C THR A 125 3.50 -9.42 10.96
N PRO A 126 2.96 -10.20 11.92
CA PRO A 126 1.61 -9.97 12.45
C PRO A 126 1.42 -8.55 13.01
N LEU A 127 2.50 -7.95 13.57
CA LEU A 127 2.47 -6.56 14.01
C LEU A 127 2.34 -5.61 12.84
N GLY A 128 3.14 -5.78 11.78
CA GLY A 128 3.06 -4.95 10.57
C GLY A 128 1.68 -5.01 9.94
N ALA A 129 1.10 -6.21 9.81
CA ALA A 129 -0.24 -6.40 9.29
C ALA A 129 -1.31 -5.71 10.17
N ARG A 130 -1.20 -5.84 11.49
CA ARG A 130 -2.09 -5.16 12.44
C ARG A 130 -1.99 -3.63 12.32
N GLU A 131 -0.78 -3.09 12.23
CA GLU A 131 -0.58 -1.64 12.11
C GLU A 131 -1.17 -1.10 10.81
N ALA A 132 -1.02 -1.82 9.71
CA ALA A 132 -1.63 -1.44 8.43
C ALA A 132 -3.17 -1.36 8.52
N VAL A 133 -3.81 -2.40 9.10
CA VAL A 133 -5.27 -2.41 9.31
C VAL A 133 -5.70 -1.30 10.27
N ALA A 134 -4.99 -1.11 11.37
CA ALA A 134 -5.32 -0.08 12.35
C ALA A 134 -5.20 1.34 11.79
N ALA A 135 -4.22 1.59 10.93
CA ALA A 135 -4.09 2.86 10.22
C ALA A 135 -5.30 3.12 9.30
N GLY A 136 -5.75 2.11 8.55
CA GLY A 136 -6.95 2.22 7.71
C GLY A 136 -8.23 2.48 8.53
N VAL A 137 -8.40 1.78 9.65
CA VAL A 137 -9.53 2.00 10.57
C VAL A 137 -9.50 3.42 11.17
N ALA A 138 -8.32 3.89 11.61
CA ALA A 138 -8.17 5.24 12.12
C ALA A 138 -8.46 6.30 11.04
N ALA A 139 -8.02 6.07 9.79
CA ALA A 139 -8.33 6.94 8.66
C ALA A 139 -9.84 7.04 8.41
N THR A 140 -10.54 5.91 8.37
CA THR A 140 -12.01 5.86 8.22
C THR A 140 -12.71 6.58 9.37
N THR A 141 -12.24 6.38 10.61
CA THR A 141 -12.77 7.08 11.80
C THR A 141 -12.59 8.59 11.68
N SER A 142 -11.40 9.04 11.26
CA SER A 142 -11.12 10.45 11.02
C SER A 142 -12.04 11.04 9.97
N LEU A 143 -12.15 10.40 8.82
CA LEU A 143 -12.96 10.84 7.69
C LEU A 143 -14.44 11.00 8.09
N ARG A 144 -15.02 9.96 8.69
CA ARG A 144 -16.43 9.95 9.11
C ARG A 144 -16.69 10.81 10.34
N GLY A 145 -15.64 11.13 11.10
CA GLY A 145 -15.68 12.03 12.26
C GLY A 145 -15.46 13.53 11.95
N GLY A 146 -15.46 13.91 10.66
CA GLY A 146 -15.24 15.29 10.24
C GLY A 146 -13.78 15.67 10.04
N ASN A 147 -12.94 14.71 9.67
CA ASN A 147 -11.50 14.86 9.39
C ASN A 147 -10.68 15.32 10.61
N VAL A 148 -11.08 14.88 11.79
CA VAL A 148 -10.30 15.14 13.01
C VAL A 148 -9.12 14.16 13.12
N PRO A 149 -7.98 14.57 13.68
CA PRO A 149 -6.87 13.68 13.94
C PRO A 149 -7.28 12.51 14.84
N VAL A 150 -6.86 11.29 14.47
CA VAL A 150 -7.11 10.07 15.23
C VAL A 150 -5.78 9.35 15.43
N ASP A 151 -5.46 9.02 16.67
CA ASP A 151 -4.28 8.22 16.99
C ASP A 151 -4.52 6.74 16.68
N VAL A 152 -3.56 6.09 16.04
CA VAL A 152 -3.56 4.63 15.87
C VAL A 152 -3.27 3.99 17.23
N PRO A 153 -4.17 3.14 17.76
CA PRO A 153 -3.98 2.55 19.08
C PRO A 153 -2.73 1.67 19.13
N ARG A 154 -1.88 1.87 20.11
CA ARG A 154 -0.66 1.06 20.29
C ARG A 154 -0.99 -0.36 20.66
N VAL A 155 -0.19 -1.30 20.18
CA VAL A 155 -0.19 -2.68 20.65
C VAL A 155 0.38 -2.73 22.06
N ARG A 156 -0.19 -3.56 22.93
CA ARG A 156 0.40 -3.80 24.25
C ARG A 156 1.83 -4.32 24.11
N ALA A 157 2.71 -3.84 24.99
CA ALA A 157 4.14 -4.14 24.91
C ALA A 157 4.44 -5.65 24.98
N ASP A 158 3.71 -6.40 25.81
CA ASP A 158 3.87 -7.85 25.94
C ASP A 158 3.49 -8.61 24.67
N ILE A 159 2.46 -8.16 23.95
CA ILE A 159 2.04 -8.73 22.67
C ILE A 159 3.08 -8.39 21.58
N ALA A 160 3.52 -7.14 21.53
CA ALA A 160 4.54 -6.70 20.57
C ALA A 160 5.84 -7.49 20.77
N GLU A 161 6.25 -7.67 22.02
CA GLU A 161 7.46 -8.44 22.35
C GLU A 161 7.32 -9.92 21.97
N TYR A 162 6.16 -10.54 22.21
CA TYR A 162 5.89 -11.92 21.80
C TYR A 162 6.10 -12.13 20.30
N PHE A 163 5.51 -11.29 19.46
CA PHE A 163 5.65 -11.41 18.02
C PHE A 163 7.06 -11.07 17.53
N ASN A 164 7.71 -10.06 18.09
CA ASN A 164 9.07 -9.71 17.73
C ASN A 164 10.05 -10.83 18.05
N ARG A 165 9.92 -11.50 19.21
CA ARG A 165 10.79 -12.63 19.57
C ARG A 165 10.66 -13.81 18.62
N ASN A 166 9.46 -14.09 18.15
CA ASN A 166 9.20 -15.21 17.24
C ASN A 166 9.66 -14.95 15.80
N GLN A 167 10.00 -13.71 15.48
CA GLN A 167 10.58 -13.31 14.19
C GLN A 167 12.14 -13.19 14.24
N LEU A 168 12.71 -13.27 15.43
CA LEU A 168 14.17 -13.11 15.66
C LEU A 168 14.86 -14.45 15.96
N ARG A 169 14.43 -15.54 15.37
CA ARG A 169 15.07 -16.85 15.58
C ARG A 169 16.32 -17.02 14.74
#